data_48fd73db27878c66050c4160fa20141a
#
_entry.id   48fd73db27878c66050c4160fa20141a
#
_cell.length_a   1.000
_cell.length_b   1.000
_cell.length_c   1.000
_cell.angle_alpha   90.00
_cell.angle_beta   90.00
_cell.angle_gamma   90.00
#
_symmetry.space_group_name_H-M   'P 1'
#
loop_
_entity.id
_entity.type
_entity.pdbx_description
1 polymer ?
#
loop_
_entity_poly.entity_id
_entity_poly.type
_entity_poly.pdbx_seq_one_letter_code
_entity_poly.pdbx_strand_id
1 'polypeptide(L)'
;QLQHAFELDDVCGIVRLNYAQRVTFYNGDDQLSSGLRLHRTGGHSAGLQFVSVHTKRGWVVLASDASHYYEHMQDYRPFTIAFHIGEMMESFDRLKKVAPSADHIIPGHDPKVMERYPAVAGKEGLMVRLDEMPKP
;
A
#
# COMPACT_ATOMS: atom_id res chain seq x y z
N GLN A 1 -8.27 -22.14 0.30
CA GLN A 1 -7.95 -21.38 1.53
C GLN A 1 -8.09 -19.85 1.37
N LEU A 2 -7.92 -19.30 0.18
CA LEU A 2 -8.02 -17.83 -0.05
C LEU A 2 -9.44 -17.35 -0.38
N GLN A 3 -10.39 -18.25 -0.58
CA GLN A 3 -11.78 -17.90 -0.94
C GLN A 3 -12.43 -16.97 0.09
N HIS A 4 -12.10 -17.13 1.37
CA HIS A 4 -12.63 -16.30 2.47
C HIS A 4 -12.02 -14.90 2.55
N ALA A 5 -10.99 -14.61 1.76
CA ALA A 5 -10.37 -13.28 1.69
C ALA A 5 -11.02 -12.36 0.63
N PHE A 6 -12.00 -12.86 -0.11
CA PHE A 6 -12.67 -12.12 -1.18
C PHE A 6 -14.18 -12.19 -1.02
N GLU A 7 -14.84 -11.06 -1.16
CA GLU A 7 -16.30 -10.99 -1.22
C GLU A 7 -16.80 -11.33 -2.63
N LEU A 8 -17.85 -12.16 -2.70
CA LEU A 8 -18.40 -12.61 -3.97
C LEU A 8 -18.84 -11.44 -4.87
N ASP A 9 -19.49 -10.45 -4.27
CA ASP A 9 -20.00 -9.30 -5.00
C ASP A 9 -18.88 -8.44 -5.58
N ASP A 10 -17.75 -8.31 -4.89
CA ASP A 10 -16.56 -7.61 -5.39
C ASP A 10 -15.95 -8.34 -6.59
N VAL A 11 -15.85 -9.68 -6.51
CA VAL A 11 -15.36 -10.52 -7.62
C VAL A 11 -16.29 -10.37 -8.84
N CYS A 12 -17.60 -10.46 -8.64
CA CYS A 12 -18.58 -10.26 -9.70
C CYS A 12 -18.54 -8.82 -10.24
N GLY A 13 -18.32 -7.85 -9.37
CA GLY A 13 -18.20 -6.44 -9.72
C GLY A 13 -17.03 -6.18 -10.66
N ILE A 14 -15.83 -6.69 -10.33
CA ILE A 14 -14.64 -6.50 -11.19
C ILE A 14 -14.81 -7.19 -12.55
N VAL A 15 -15.47 -8.36 -12.59
CA VAL A 15 -15.78 -9.04 -13.87
C VAL A 15 -16.70 -8.18 -14.73
N ARG A 16 -17.77 -7.61 -14.17
CA ARG A 16 -18.69 -6.71 -14.89
C ARG A 16 -17.97 -5.46 -15.40
N LEU A 17 -17.11 -4.86 -14.57
CA LEU A 17 -16.33 -3.68 -14.96
C LEU A 17 -15.36 -4.01 -16.10
N ASN A 18 -14.72 -5.18 -16.04
CA ASN A 18 -13.83 -5.63 -17.12
C ASN A 18 -14.59 -5.84 -18.42
N TYR A 19 -15.77 -6.45 -18.37
CA TYR A 19 -16.65 -6.63 -19.53
C TYR A 19 -17.09 -5.30 -20.14
N ALA A 20 -17.30 -4.28 -19.28
CA ALA A 20 -17.61 -2.91 -19.69
C ALA A 20 -16.37 -2.10 -20.12
N GLN A 21 -15.21 -2.72 -20.25
CA GLN A 21 -13.92 -2.11 -20.62
C GLN A 21 -13.50 -0.93 -19.71
N ARG A 22 -13.86 -1.01 -18.44
CA ARG A 22 -13.53 -0.02 -17.40
C ARG A 22 -12.39 -0.46 -16.49
N VAL A 23 -11.68 -1.53 -16.84
CA VAL A 23 -10.54 -2.07 -16.07
C VAL A 23 -9.30 -2.07 -16.95
N THR A 24 -8.21 -1.58 -16.44
CA THR A 24 -6.88 -1.74 -17.01
C THR A 24 -6.04 -2.59 -16.07
N PHE A 25 -5.49 -3.69 -16.56
CA PHE A 25 -4.64 -4.57 -15.79
C PHE A 25 -3.18 -4.14 -15.92
N TYR A 26 -2.51 -4.07 -14.78
CA TYR A 26 -1.07 -3.82 -14.70
C TYR A 26 -0.36 -5.03 -14.11
N ASN A 27 0.70 -5.49 -14.77
CA ASN A 27 1.53 -6.59 -14.29
C ASN A 27 3.00 -6.17 -14.27
N GLY A 28 3.40 -5.54 -13.20
CA GLY A 28 4.72 -4.97 -13.03
C GLY A 28 4.65 -3.54 -12.49
N ASP A 29 5.74 -2.81 -12.69
CA ASP A 29 5.80 -1.39 -12.35
C ASP A 29 5.27 -0.55 -13.51
N ASP A 30 4.52 0.49 -13.18
CA ASP A 30 4.00 1.42 -14.18
C ASP A 30 3.86 2.83 -13.60
N GLN A 31 3.69 3.81 -14.47
CA GLN A 31 3.46 5.20 -14.11
C GLN A 31 2.14 5.68 -14.68
N LEU A 32 1.13 5.86 -13.81
CA LEU A 32 -0.20 6.30 -14.21
C LEU A 32 -0.26 7.80 -14.55
N SER A 33 0.60 8.59 -13.91
CA SER A 33 0.75 10.02 -14.17
C SER A 33 2.12 10.50 -13.69
N SER A 34 2.47 11.75 -13.93
CA SER A 34 3.72 12.35 -13.43
C SER A 34 3.87 12.30 -11.91
N GLY A 35 2.77 12.15 -11.18
CA GLY A 35 2.74 12.09 -9.72
C GLY A 35 2.28 10.78 -9.11
N LEU A 36 2.04 9.72 -9.90
CA LEU A 36 1.51 8.45 -9.40
C LEU A 36 2.18 7.26 -10.09
N ARG A 37 2.80 6.38 -9.30
CA ARG A 37 3.44 5.14 -9.77
C ARG A 37 2.83 3.93 -9.09
N LEU A 38 2.71 2.84 -9.84
CA LEU A 38 2.34 1.52 -9.36
C LEU A 38 3.59 0.64 -9.23
N HIS A 39 3.58 -0.22 -8.21
CA HIS A 39 4.65 -1.18 -7.96
C HIS A 39 4.02 -2.53 -7.62
N ARG A 40 4.26 -3.54 -8.47
CA ARG A 40 3.85 -4.91 -8.14
C ARG A 40 4.83 -5.50 -7.14
N THR A 41 4.35 -6.15 -6.11
CA THR A 41 5.22 -6.78 -5.10
C THR A 41 4.87 -8.22 -4.77
N GLY A 42 3.61 -8.62 -4.75
CA GLY A 42 3.21 -9.96 -4.30
C GLY A 42 3.23 -10.11 -2.78
N GLY A 43 3.26 -11.34 -2.31
CA GLY A 43 3.37 -11.71 -0.91
C GLY A 43 2.04 -11.92 -0.21
N HIS A 44 1.31 -10.88 0.18
CA HIS A 44 -0.02 -10.98 0.77
C HIS A 44 -1.02 -11.61 -0.21
N SER A 45 -1.01 -11.17 -1.45
CA SER A 45 -1.67 -11.80 -2.59
C SER A 45 -0.72 -11.86 -3.79
N ALA A 46 -1.00 -12.74 -4.77
CA ALA A 46 -0.14 -12.88 -5.95
C ALA A 46 -0.05 -11.60 -6.81
N GLY A 47 -1.12 -10.81 -6.81
CA GLY A 47 -1.23 -9.57 -7.57
C GLY A 47 -1.07 -8.31 -6.72
N LEU A 48 -0.57 -8.40 -5.49
CA LEU A 48 -0.44 -7.25 -4.61
C LEU A 48 0.37 -6.14 -5.25
N GLN A 49 -0.13 -4.92 -5.12
CA GLN A 49 0.51 -3.70 -5.58
C GLN A 49 0.53 -2.67 -4.46
N PHE A 50 1.53 -1.82 -4.47
CA PHE A 50 1.55 -0.59 -3.69
C PHE A 50 1.76 0.61 -4.61
N VAL A 51 1.51 1.81 -4.12
CA VAL A 51 1.63 3.02 -4.92
C VAL A 51 2.63 3.99 -4.32
N SER A 52 3.28 4.77 -5.19
CA SER A 52 4.04 5.96 -4.80
C SER A 52 3.35 7.19 -5.33
N VAL A 53 3.15 8.17 -4.45
CA VAL A 53 2.50 9.45 -4.76
C VAL A 53 3.50 10.58 -4.56
N HIS A 54 3.67 11.43 -5.57
CA HIS A 54 4.51 12.62 -5.46
C HIS A 54 3.76 13.72 -4.71
N THR A 55 4.35 14.14 -3.61
CA THR A 55 3.78 15.16 -2.71
C THR A 55 4.76 16.33 -2.55
N LYS A 56 4.39 17.37 -1.80
CA LYS A 56 5.29 18.48 -1.50
C LYS A 56 6.56 18.08 -0.70
N ARG A 57 6.55 16.92 0.01
CA ARG A 57 7.72 16.36 0.68
C ARG A 57 8.45 15.28 -0.14
N GLY A 58 8.12 15.15 -1.40
CA GLY A 58 8.67 14.13 -2.30
C GLY A 58 7.76 12.90 -2.45
N TRP A 59 8.33 11.79 -2.89
CA TRP A 59 7.60 10.56 -3.11
C TRP A 59 7.23 9.88 -1.80
N VAL A 60 5.94 9.70 -1.56
CA VAL A 60 5.38 8.95 -0.42
C VAL A 60 4.88 7.61 -0.93
N VAL A 61 5.29 6.54 -0.27
CA VAL A 61 4.94 5.15 -0.59
C VAL A 61 3.78 4.72 0.30
N LEU A 62 2.65 4.39 -0.30
CA LEU A 62 1.47 3.83 0.37
C LEU A 62 1.54 2.32 0.23
N ALA A 63 2.00 1.65 1.29
CA ALA A 63 2.37 0.23 1.24
C ALA A 63 1.17 -0.72 1.07
N SER A 64 -0.05 -0.28 1.41
CA SER A 64 -1.22 -1.20 1.46
C SER A 64 -0.87 -2.45 2.28
N ASP A 65 -1.28 -3.62 1.82
CA ASP A 65 -1.01 -4.89 2.47
C ASP A 65 0.40 -5.47 2.19
N ALA A 66 1.26 -4.71 1.54
CA ALA A 66 2.69 -5.06 1.50
C ALA A 66 3.34 -4.93 2.90
N SER A 67 2.79 -4.06 3.77
CA SER A 67 3.12 -4.01 5.20
C SER A 67 1.92 -3.47 5.99
N HIS A 68 1.34 -4.26 6.89
CA HIS A 68 0.22 -3.79 7.73
C HIS A 68 0.67 -2.76 8.77
N TYR A 69 1.80 -3.00 9.45
CA TYR A 69 2.34 -2.17 10.53
C TYR A 69 3.77 -1.78 10.23
N TYR A 70 4.23 -0.68 10.84
CA TYR A 70 5.64 -0.25 10.74
C TYR A 70 6.61 -1.36 11.15
N GLU A 71 6.33 -2.09 12.23
CA GLU A 71 7.19 -3.14 12.75
C GLU A 71 7.36 -4.33 11.78
N HIS A 72 6.36 -4.62 10.92
CA HIS A 72 6.50 -5.71 9.96
C HIS A 72 7.69 -5.47 9.02
N MET A 73 7.73 -4.30 8.38
CA MET A 73 8.80 -3.97 7.45
C MET A 73 10.10 -3.54 8.14
N GLN A 74 10.03 -3.00 9.37
CA GLN A 74 11.22 -2.57 10.13
C GLN A 74 12.00 -3.77 10.67
N ASP A 75 11.28 -4.71 11.30
CA ASP A 75 11.85 -5.86 12.01
C ASP A 75 11.83 -7.14 11.17
N TYR A 76 11.39 -7.07 9.91
CA TYR A 76 11.22 -8.23 9.03
C TYR A 76 10.31 -9.30 9.63
N ARG A 77 9.17 -8.90 10.19
CA ARG A 77 8.17 -9.77 10.80
C ARG A 77 7.03 -10.03 9.81
N PRO A 78 6.99 -11.19 9.13
CA PRO A 78 5.85 -11.52 8.26
C PRO A 78 4.60 -11.73 9.10
N PHE A 79 3.44 -11.40 8.54
CA PHE A 79 2.15 -11.69 9.16
C PHE A 79 1.48 -12.90 8.49
N THR A 80 0.50 -13.49 9.19
CA THR A 80 -0.03 -14.82 8.86
C THR A 80 -0.90 -14.88 7.62
N ILE A 81 -1.51 -13.76 7.22
CA ILE A 81 -2.35 -13.68 6.02
C ILE A 81 -1.44 -13.42 4.82
N ALA A 82 -0.87 -14.48 4.26
CA ALA A 82 0.06 -14.41 3.16
C ALA A 82 -0.19 -15.51 2.14
N PHE A 83 -0.15 -15.14 0.86
CA PHE A 83 -0.10 -16.09 -0.24
C PHE A 83 1.30 -16.72 -0.35
N HIS A 84 2.36 -15.91 -0.21
CA HIS A 84 3.75 -16.35 -0.29
C HIS A 84 4.64 -15.52 0.65
N ILE A 85 5.12 -16.15 1.73
CA ILE A 85 5.91 -15.46 2.77
C ILE A 85 7.24 -14.92 2.21
N GLY A 86 7.92 -15.66 1.32
CA GLY A 86 9.15 -15.21 0.70
C GLY A 86 8.97 -13.89 -0.07
N GLU A 87 7.94 -13.81 -0.92
CA GLU A 87 7.60 -12.56 -1.63
C GLU A 87 7.20 -11.43 -0.67
N MET A 88 6.55 -11.76 0.47
CA MET A 88 6.24 -10.77 1.50
C MET A 88 7.53 -10.17 2.10
N MET A 89 8.52 -10.99 2.38
CA MET A 89 9.82 -10.51 2.88
C MET A 89 10.53 -9.63 1.84
N GLU A 90 10.53 -10.05 0.57
CA GLU A 90 11.06 -9.26 -0.54
C GLU A 90 10.31 -7.94 -0.72
N SER A 91 9.00 -7.91 -0.43
CA SER A 91 8.21 -6.67 -0.51
C SER A 91 8.66 -5.63 0.50
N PHE A 92 9.14 -6.03 1.69
CA PHE A 92 9.71 -5.10 2.68
C PHE A 92 10.97 -4.42 2.16
N ASP A 93 11.85 -5.18 1.50
CA ASP A 93 13.05 -4.61 0.86
C ASP A 93 12.67 -3.67 -0.29
N ARG A 94 11.65 -4.05 -1.06
CA ARG A 94 11.17 -3.25 -2.16
C ARG A 94 10.59 -1.92 -1.70
N LEU A 95 9.79 -1.90 -0.64
CA LEU A 95 9.27 -0.67 -0.02
C LEU A 95 10.41 0.27 0.36
N LYS A 96 11.44 -0.26 1.07
CA LYS A 96 12.62 0.49 1.49
C LYS A 96 13.44 1.03 0.31
N LYS A 97 13.53 0.27 -0.78
CA LYS A 97 14.26 0.66 -1.98
C LYS A 97 13.58 1.77 -2.78
N VAL A 98 12.24 1.76 -2.80
CA VAL A 98 11.45 2.74 -3.57
C VAL A 98 11.28 4.05 -2.80
N ALA A 99 11.19 3.99 -1.48
CA ALA A 99 10.97 5.15 -0.64
C ALA A 99 12.25 5.98 -0.44
N PRO A 100 12.16 7.32 -0.39
CA PRO A 100 13.31 8.18 -0.07
C PRO A 100 13.87 7.95 1.34
N SER A 101 13.02 7.60 2.30
CA SER A 101 13.40 7.23 3.67
C SER A 101 12.27 6.41 4.34
N ALA A 102 12.54 5.88 5.54
CA ALA A 102 11.53 5.13 6.31
C ALA A 102 10.28 5.98 6.61
N ASP A 103 10.43 7.28 6.83
CA ASP A 103 9.31 8.19 7.07
C ASP A 103 8.42 8.42 5.84
N HIS A 104 8.87 8.03 4.67
CA HIS A 104 8.08 8.10 3.44
C HIS A 104 7.30 6.82 3.15
N ILE A 105 7.35 5.80 4.03
CA ILE A 105 6.58 4.57 3.88
C ILE A 105 5.41 4.59 4.86
N ILE A 106 4.20 4.44 4.32
CA ILE A 106 2.94 4.45 5.07
C ILE A 106 2.37 3.02 5.04
N PRO A 107 2.34 2.30 6.16
CA PRO A 107 1.73 0.96 6.23
C PRO A 107 0.21 1.02 6.09
N GLY A 108 -0.41 -0.10 5.68
CA GLY A 108 -1.83 -0.14 5.34
C GLY A 108 -2.77 -0.08 6.54
N HIS A 109 -2.39 -0.63 7.69
CA HIS A 109 -3.30 -0.87 8.81
C HIS A 109 -2.80 -0.36 10.17
N ASP A 110 -1.68 0.36 10.22
CA ASP A 110 -1.10 0.81 11.48
C ASP A 110 -1.80 2.07 12.02
N PRO A 111 -2.45 2.00 13.20
CA PRO A 111 -3.06 3.16 13.82
C PRO A 111 -2.06 4.29 14.14
N LYS A 112 -0.76 3.97 14.27
CA LYS A 112 0.31 4.96 14.44
C LYS A 112 0.38 5.97 13.28
N VAL A 113 -0.15 5.65 12.10
CA VAL A 113 -0.26 6.61 11.00
C VAL A 113 -1.09 7.82 11.43
N MET A 114 -2.21 7.59 12.12
CA MET A 114 -3.08 8.68 12.61
C MET A 114 -2.43 9.50 13.72
N GLU A 115 -1.52 8.93 14.47
CA GLU A 115 -0.79 9.60 15.55
C GLU A 115 0.39 10.43 15.02
N ARG A 116 1.12 9.86 14.06
CA ARG A 116 2.36 10.43 13.51
C ARG A 116 2.12 11.62 12.58
N TYR A 117 1.03 11.63 11.86
CA TYR A 117 0.81 12.68 10.85
C TYR A 117 -0.20 13.73 11.34
N PRO A 118 -0.06 15.00 10.88
CA PRO A 118 -1.02 16.04 11.23
C PRO A 118 -2.42 15.71 10.72
N ALA A 119 -3.43 15.94 11.55
CA ALA A 119 -4.82 15.80 11.13
C ALA A 119 -5.19 16.82 10.06
N VAL A 120 -6.11 16.45 9.19
CA VAL A 120 -6.79 17.41 8.32
C VAL A 120 -7.75 18.24 9.15
N ALA A 121 -7.69 19.57 9.05
CA ALA A 121 -8.54 20.48 9.83
C ALA A 121 -10.04 20.16 9.65
N GLY A 122 -10.74 19.96 10.77
CA GLY A 122 -12.15 19.54 10.80
C GLY A 122 -12.39 18.07 10.45
N LYS A 123 -11.33 17.25 10.38
CA LYS A 123 -11.38 15.80 10.15
C LYS A 123 -10.47 15.04 11.12
N GLU A 124 -10.30 15.57 12.32
CA GLU A 124 -9.50 14.97 13.38
C GLU A 124 -10.01 13.57 13.71
N GLY A 125 -9.10 12.61 13.82
CA GLY A 125 -9.43 11.20 14.04
C GLY A 125 -9.93 10.43 12.80
N LEU A 126 -10.14 11.09 11.66
CA LEU A 126 -10.61 10.46 10.42
C LEU A 126 -9.58 10.56 9.29
N MET A 127 -8.85 11.65 9.20
CA MET A 127 -7.94 11.93 8.08
C MET A 127 -6.66 12.63 8.55
N VAL A 128 -5.53 12.21 7.96
CA VAL A 128 -4.22 12.85 8.19
C VAL A 128 -3.56 13.29 6.89
N ARG A 129 -2.63 14.24 7.02
CA ARG A 129 -1.88 14.84 5.93
C ARG A 129 -0.57 14.10 5.70
N LEU A 130 -0.53 13.16 4.77
CA LEU A 130 0.68 12.41 4.42
C LEU A 130 1.68 13.20 3.57
N ASP A 131 1.27 14.35 3.07
CA ASP A 131 2.13 15.33 2.38
C ASP A 131 2.94 16.23 3.34
N GLU A 132 2.68 16.11 4.65
CA GLU A 132 3.44 16.73 5.72
C GLU A 132 4.44 15.74 6.33
N MET A 133 5.49 16.25 6.99
CA MET A 133 6.40 15.38 7.75
C MET A 133 5.69 14.78 8.97
N PRO A 134 6.01 13.52 9.33
CA PRO A 134 5.51 12.94 10.56
C PRO A 134 6.07 13.72 11.76
N LYS A 135 5.34 13.68 12.88
CA LYS A 135 5.84 14.12 14.17
C LYS A 135 7.03 13.25 14.60
N PRO A 136 7.99 13.79 15.34
CA PRO A 136 9.12 13.06 15.85
C PRO A 136 8.72 11.89 16.77
#